data_3e57ac47929cf4414db096a995c7b331
#
_entry.id   3e57ac47929cf4414db096a995c7b331
#
_cell.length_a   1.000
_cell.length_b   1.000
_cell.length_c   1.000
_cell.angle_alpha   90.00
_cell.angle_beta   90.00
_cell.angle_gamma   90.00
#
_symmetry.space_group_name_H-M   'P 1'
#
loop_
_entity.id
_entity.type
_entity.pdbx_description
1 polymer ?
#
loop_
_entity_poly.entity_id
_entity_poly.type
_entity_poly.pdbx_seq_one_letter_code
_entity_poly.pdbx_strand_id
1 'polypeptide(L)'
;MIKRLKLEINHFNNQPHNFRILVLTNMVYAIVLPVIDIFVAAYVMRSSNDPVKVVIYQLTIYTGIPLTFLLNGFLLKHFNIKKLYSAGMMLSGISMMIMMSLHTLDLTGIGFAGITMGMSFGFYWANRDYLALSITNDENRNYYYGLETFFYTIIAVVVPVAIGWFLESNGVDSKVHRQYKIITGLVFLITIGASVVCFKGTFGNPAQKKYIFFKFHPLWYRLLFLALLKGLAQGFLVTAPAMLIMLLLGKEGALGTAQSIGAIIAAVLMYLVGRISKPSDRIKTFAAGLILFAIAAILNGILFNALGVILFMLFLLVAKPLLDLAYFPIQFRVIDIVSKIENRGEFAYILNHEAGLYVGRFLGAGTFLVLAYAISTEIALRYAIIIIAFLQLYSIVVAKKIIETGSVLSGEIKPVPAPVISEKIILGEV
;
A
#
# COMPACT_ATOMS: atom_id res chain seq x y z
N MET A 1 -23.85 27.29 3.02
CA MET A 1 -23.33 26.05 2.42
C MET A 1 -23.29 26.12 0.89
N ILE A 2 -24.42 26.38 0.20
CA ILE A 2 -24.52 26.41 -1.29
C ILE A 2 -23.56 27.44 -1.93
N LYS A 3 -23.40 28.64 -1.36
CA LYS A 3 -22.50 29.69 -1.89
C LYS A 3 -21.02 29.24 -1.82
N ARG A 4 -20.60 28.57 -0.74
CA ARG A 4 -19.24 28.03 -0.62
C ARG A 4 -18.99 26.89 -1.60
N LEU A 5 -19.98 26.01 -1.80
CA LEU A 5 -19.88 24.92 -2.79
C LEU A 5 -19.74 25.46 -4.23
N LYS A 6 -20.52 26.54 -4.57
CA LYS A 6 -20.37 27.18 -5.89
C LYS A 6 -18.97 27.79 -6.07
N LEU A 7 -18.42 28.42 -5.03
CA LEU A 7 -17.07 28.98 -5.07
C LEU A 7 -16.02 27.87 -5.30
N GLU A 8 -16.16 26.72 -4.64
CA GLU A 8 -15.27 25.57 -4.81
C GLU A 8 -15.35 24.98 -6.21
N ILE A 9 -16.57 24.80 -6.74
CA ILE A 9 -16.77 24.33 -8.12
C ILE A 9 -16.13 25.32 -9.12
N ASN A 10 -16.29 26.62 -8.92
CA ASN A 10 -15.67 27.62 -9.77
C ASN A 10 -14.14 27.59 -9.66
N HIS A 11 -13.59 27.42 -8.45
CA HIS A 11 -12.16 27.29 -8.24
C HIS A 11 -11.60 26.06 -8.96
N PHE A 12 -12.27 24.90 -8.88
CA PHE A 12 -11.92 23.70 -9.62
C PHE A 12 -11.99 23.91 -11.14
N ASN A 13 -13.04 24.55 -11.63
CA ASN A 13 -13.23 24.80 -13.06
C ASN A 13 -12.17 25.76 -13.66
N ASN A 14 -11.58 26.62 -12.83
CA ASN A 14 -10.50 27.51 -13.21
C ASN A 14 -9.13 26.84 -13.25
N GLN A 15 -9.00 25.61 -12.75
CA GLN A 15 -7.74 24.86 -12.84
C GLN A 15 -7.43 24.45 -14.30
N PRO A 16 -6.15 24.23 -14.65
CA PRO A 16 -5.74 23.77 -15.97
C PRO A 16 -6.51 22.54 -16.43
N HIS A 17 -6.74 22.41 -17.74
CA HIS A 17 -7.52 21.30 -18.30
C HIS A 17 -7.01 19.92 -17.87
N ASN A 18 -5.69 19.67 -17.99
CA ASN A 18 -5.09 18.39 -17.59
C ASN A 18 -5.20 18.10 -16.09
N PHE A 19 -5.14 19.13 -15.23
CA PHE A 19 -5.37 19.00 -13.80
C PHE A 19 -6.78 18.45 -13.53
N ARG A 20 -7.81 19.07 -14.11
CA ARG A 20 -9.20 18.63 -13.93
C ARG A 20 -9.43 17.21 -14.44
N ILE A 21 -8.88 16.89 -15.61
CA ILE A 21 -9.01 15.53 -16.18
C ILE A 21 -8.35 14.50 -15.28
N LEU A 22 -7.15 14.75 -14.77
CA LEU A 22 -6.46 13.77 -13.91
C LEU A 22 -7.20 13.58 -12.59
N VAL A 23 -7.64 14.67 -11.93
CA VAL A 23 -8.43 14.58 -10.68
C VAL A 23 -9.71 13.77 -10.93
N LEU A 24 -10.47 14.08 -11.98
CA LEU A 24 -11.70 13.34 -12.29
C LEU A 24 -11.43 11.86 -12.61
N THR A 25 -10.36 11.56 -13.35
CA THR A 25 -9.95 10.18 -13.64
C THR A 25 -9.66 9.43 -12.34
N ASN A 26 -8.85 10.04 -11.45
CA ASN A 26 -8.49 9.43 -10.17
C ASN A 26 -9.70 9.26 -9.25
N MET A 27 -10.62 10.22 -9.20
CA MET A 27 -11.86 10.12 -8.42
C MET A 27 -12.74 8.96 -8.89
N VAL A 28 -12.94 8.81 -10.20
CA VAL A 28 -13.74 7.72 -10.76
C VAL A 28 -13.08 6.38 -10.49
N TYR A 29 -11.76 6.27 -10.71
CA TYR A 29 -11.04 5.03 -10.48
C TYR A 29 -10.90 4.68 -8.99
N ALA A 30 -10.84 5.66 -8.10
CA ALA A 30 -10.75 5.43 -6.66
C ALA A 30 -11.89 4.56 -6.11
N ILE A 31 -13.07 4.62 -6.73
CA ILE A 31 -14.22 3.76 -6.35
C ILE A 31 -13.89 2.27 -6.49
N VAL A 32 -13.03 1.94 -7.44
CA VAL A 32 -12.65 0.55 -7.76
C VAL A 32 -11.65 -0.02 -6.73
N LEU A 33 -10.75 0.80 -6.19
CA LEU A 33 -9.66 0.35 -5.35
C LEU A 33 -10.10 -0.45 -4.11
N PRO A 34 -11.05 0.01 -3.27
CA PRO A 34 -11.49 -0.78 -2.12
C PRO A 34 -12.13 -2.12 -2.50
N VAL A 35 -12.75 -2.19 -3.69
CA VAL A 35 -13.35 -3.44 -4.17
C VAL A 35 -12.26 -4.46 -4.47
N ILE A 36 -11.22 -4.04 -5.15
CA ILE A 36 -10.09 -4.91 -5.50
C ILE A 36 -9.34 -5.36 -4.24
N ASP A 37 -9.02 -4.42 -3.36
CA ASP A 37 -8.16 -4.67 -2.20
C ASP A 37 -8.82 -5.58 -1.15
N ILE A 38 -10.14 -5.50 -1.02
CA ILE A 38 -10.87 -6.14 0.08
C ILE A 38 -11.68 -7.34 -0.42
N PHE A 39 -12.50 -7.13 -1.45
CA PHE A 39 -13.54 -8.10 -1.81
C PHE A 39 -13.08 -9.19 -2.75
N VAL A 40 -11.94 -9.05 -3.45
CA VAL A 40 -11.38 -10.19 -4.21
C VAL A 40 -10.83 -11.24 -3.24
N ALA A 41 -10.15 -10.84 -2.17
CA ALA A 41 -9.71 -11.75 -1.12
C ALA A 41 -10.91 -12.43 -0.43
N ALA A 42 -11.98 -11.68 -0.13
CA ALA A 42 -13.22 -12.21 0.43
C ALA A 42 -13.89 -13.21 -0.52
N TYR A 43 -13.93 -12.93 -1.83
CA TYR A 43 -14.46 -13.85 -2.84
C TYR A 43 -13.69 -15.18 -2.88
N VAL A 44 -12.37 -15.14 -2.89
CA VAL A 44 -11.54 -16.35 -2.86
C VAL A 44 -11.80 -17.16 -1.59
N MET A 45 -11.90 -16.49 -0.42
CA MET A 45 -12.25 -17.17 0.84
C MET A 45 -13.63 -17.77 0.79
N ARG A 46 -14.64 -17.04 0.34
CA ARG A 46 -16.03 -17.52 0.23
C ARG A 46 -16.14 -18.74 -0.69
N SER A 47 -15.41 -18.72 -1.81
CA SER A 47 -15.55 -19.75 -2.85
C SER A 47 -14.68 -20.98 -2.62
N SER A 48 -13.56 -20.87 -1.89
CA SER A 48 -12.61 -21.98 -1.69
C SER A 48 -12.42 -22.37 -0.23
N ASN A 49 -12.75 -21.48 0.71
CA ASN A 49 -12.42 -21.59 2.13
C ASN A 49 -10.93 -21.89 2.39
N ASP A 50 -10.07 -21.39 1.50
CA ASP A 50 -8.63 -21.68 1.49
C ASP A 50 -7.79 -20.40 1.53
N PRO A 51 -7.26 -20.02 2.72
CA PRO A 51 -6.39 -18.88 2.87
C PRO A 51 -5.10 -18.92 2.03
N VAL A 52 -4.59 -20.12 1.70
CA VAL A 52 -3.39 -20.28 0.87
C VAL A 52 -3.63 -19.67 -0.52
N LYS A 53 -4.80 -19.90 -1.10
CA LYS A 53 -5.17 -19.33 -2.40
C LYS A 53 -5.21 -17.79 -2.38
N VAL A 54 -5.68 -17.20 -1.28
CA VAL A 54 -5.67 -15.74 -1.10
C VAL A 54 -4.26 -15.19 -1.06
N VAL A 55 -3.36 -15.84 -0.31
CA VAL A 55 -1.97 -15.40 -0.19
C VAL A 55 -1.22 -15.58 -1.51
N ILE A 56 -1.46 -16.67 -2.25
CA ILE A 56 -0.87 -16.88 -3.58
C ILE A 56 -1.36 -15.81 -4.57
N TYR A 57 -2.66 -15.48 -4.57
CA TYR A 57 -3.19 -14.37 -5.36
C TYR A 57 -2.44 -13.07 -5.04
N GLN A 58 -2.32 -12.72 -3.77
CA GLN A 58 -1.63 -11.51 -3.35
C GLN A 58 -0.15 -11.51 -3.72
N LEU A 59 0.52 -12.65 -3.61
CA LEU A 59 1.94 -12.80 -3.98
C LEU A 59 2.15 -12.58 -5.48
N THR A 60 1.23 -13.07 -6.32
CA THR A 60 1.28 -12.85 -7.77
C THR A 60 1.01 -11.39 -8.12
N ILE A 61 0.11 -10.69 -7.40
CA ILE A 61 -0.04 -9.23 -7.53
C ILE A 61 1.28 -8.52 -7.22
N TYR A 62 1.91 -8.82 -6.09
CA TYR A 62 3.18 -8.20 -5.71
C TYR A 62 4.29 -8.47 -6.71
N THR A 63 4.29 -9.61 -7.38
CA THR A 63 5.24 -9.94 -8.45
C THR A 63 4.96 -9.14 -9.73
N GLY A 64 3.70 -8.97 -10.08
CA GLY A 64 3.28 -8.20 -11.25
C GLY A 64 3.63 -6.72 -11.18
N ILE A 65 3.58 -6.10 -9.98
CA ILE A 65 3.85 -4.67 -9.80
C ILE A 65 5.27 -4.28 -10.27
N PRO A 66 6.38 -4.80 -9.70
CA PRO A 66 7.72 -4.37 -10.09
C PRO A 66 8.08 -4.74 -11.53
N LEU A 67 7.60 -5.89 -12.02
CA LEU A 67 7.76 -6.26 -13.43
C LEU A 67 7.16 -5.22 -14.35
N THR A 68 5.97 -4.74 -14.01
CA THR A 68 5.27 -3.74 -14.83
C THR A 68 5.89 -2.36 -14.69
N PHE A 69 6.43 -1.98 -13.52
CA PHE A 69 7.20 -0.74 -13.39
C PHE A 69 8.39 -0.70 -14.36
N LEU A 70 9.12 -1.80 -14.48
CA LEU A 70 10.23 -1.92 -15.45
C LEU A 70 9.72 -1.85 -16.90
N LEU A 71 8.66 -2.59 -17.21
CA LEU A 71 8.02 -2.58 -18.52
C LEU A 71 7.48 -1.20 -18.89
N ASN A 72 6.86 -0.48 -17.96
CA ASN A 72 6.30 0.84 -18.17
C ASN A 72 7.37 1.84 -18.66
N GLY A 73 8.56 1.83 -18.04
CA GLY A 73 9.67 2.66 -18.46
C GLY A 73 10.13 2.38 -19.90
N PHE A 74 10.08 1.11 -20.34
CA PHE A 74 10.37 0.72 -21.72
C PHE A 74 9.24 1.13 -22.67
N LEU A 75 8.00 0.86 -22.31
CA LEU A 75 6.82 1.13 -23.15
C LEU A 75 6.55 2.62 -23.36
N LEU A 76 6.92 3.49 -22.40
CA LEU A 76 6.83 4.94 -22.54
C LEU A 76 7.68 5.51 -23.68
N LYS A 77 8.63 4.74 -24.22
CA LYS A 77 9.38 5.10 -25.44
C LYS A 77 8.53 5.04 -26.70
N HIS A 78 7.53 4.17 -26.71
CA HIS A 78 6.75 3.83 -27.90
C HIS A 78 5.27 4.26 -27.77
N PHE A 79 4.77 4.35 -26.54
CA PHE A 79 3.37 4.65 -26.25
C PHE A 79 3.24 5.94 -25.44
N ASN A 80 2.12 6.64 -25.65
CA ASN A 80 1.78 7.79 -24.84
C ASN A 80 1.37 7.34 -23.43
N ILE A 81 1.81 8.08 -22.40
CA ILE A 81 1.55 7.81 -20.99
C ILE A 81 0.06 7.61 -20.68
N LYS A 82 -0.84 8.38 -21.31
CA LYS A 82 -2.28 8.21 -21.10
C LYS A 82 -2.80 6.85 -21.53
N LYS A 83 -2.20 6.22 -22.59
CA LYS A 83 -2.58 4.87 -23.02
C LYS A 83 -2.16 3.83 -21.98
N LEU A 84 -0.96 3.93 -21.44
CA LEU A 84 -0.46 3.02 -20.40
C LEU A 84 -1.23 3.19 -19.07
N TYR A 85 -1.52 4.43 -18.72
CA TYR A 85 -2.33 4.74 -17.54
C TYR A 85 -3.75 4.19 -17.65
N SER A 86 -4.42 4.40 -18.79
CA SER A 86 -5.74 3.83 -19.07
C SER A 86 -5.70 2.30 -19.12
N ALA A 87 -4.66 1.70 -19.72
CA ALA A 87 -4.46 0.25 -19.74
C ALA A 87 -4.35 -0.30 -18.30
N GLY A 88 -3.63 0.40 -17.41
CA GLY A 88 -3.56 0.05 -15.98
C GLY A 88 -4.94 -0.03 -15.35
N MET A 89 -5.78 0.99 -15.53
CA MET A 89 -7.15 0.99 -15.00
C MET A 89 -8.01 -0.13 -15.60
N MET A 90 -7.95 -0.35 -16.90
CA MET A 90 -8.72 -1.41 -17.56
C MET A 90 -8.29 -2.82 -17.15
N LEU A 91 -6.99 -3.05 -16.97
CA LEU A 91 -6.47 -4.35 -16.54
C LEU A 91 -6.99 -4.77 -15.17
N SER A 92 -7.33 -3.83 -14.28
CA SER A 92 -7.94 -4.19 -12.99
C SER A 92 -9.33 -4.80 -13.15
N GLY A 93 -10.16 -4.21 -14.00
CA GLY A 93 -11.46 -4.76 -14.34
C GLY A 93 -11.36 -6.12 -15.05
N ILE A 94 -10.41 -6.25 -15.99
CA ILE A 94 -10.14 -7.51 -16.70
C ILE A 94 -9.69 -8.59 -15.70
N SER A 95 -8.78 -8.29 -14.79
CA SER A 95 -8.32 -9.23 -13.77
C SER A 95 -9.48 -9.75 -12.90
N MET A 96 -10.37 -8.84 -12.47
CA MET A 96 -11.58 -9.25 -11.74
C MET A 96 -12.50 -10.14 -12.58
N MET A 97 -12.69 -9.83 -13.86
CA MET A 97 -13.47 -10.69 -14.76
C MET A 97 -12.83 -12.07 -14.94
N ILE A 98 -11.50 -12.14 -15.09
CA ILE A 98 -10.77 -13.41 -15.13
C ILE A 98 -11.04 -14.19 -13.84
N MET A 99 -10.86 -13.59 -12.67
CA MET A 99 -11.10 -14.25 -11.38
C MET A 99 -12.52 -14.80 -11.27
N MET A 100 -13.54 -14.02 -11.67
CA MET A 100 -14.95 -14.43 -11.60
C MET A 100 -15.36 -15.45 -12.68
N SER A 101 -14.55 -15.62 -13.73
CA SER A 101 -14.79 -16.61 -14.79
C SER A 101 -14.18 -17.98 -14.49
N LEU A 102 -13.34 -18.10 -13.47
CA LEU A 102 -12.76 -19.37 -13.05
C LEU A 102 -13.86 -20.29 -12.51
N HIS A 103 -14.06 -21.43 -13.15
CA HIS A 103 -15.02 -22.46 -12.69
C HIS A 103 -14.52 -23.15 -11.43
N THR A 104 -13.21 -23.40 -11.40
CA THR A 104 -12.47 -23.88 -10.25
C THR A 104 -11.38 -22.85 -9.91
N LEU A 105 -11.23 -22.52 -8.63
CA LEU A 105 -10.17 -21.63 -8.18
C LEU A 105 -8.86 -22.42 -8.06
N ASP A 106 -8.32 -22.87 -9.22
CA ASP A 106 -7.02 -23.50 -9.29
C ASP A 106 -5.89 -22.46 -9.19
N LEU A 107 -4.69 -22.90 -8.79
CA LEU A 107 -3.56 -21.99 -8.53
C LEU A 107 -3.10 -21.26 -9.79
N THR A 108 -3.22 -21.89 -10.96
CA THR A 108 -2.81 -21.29 -12.24
C THR A 108 -3.74 -20.13 -12.62
N GLY A 109 -5.04 -20.34 -12.53
CA GLY A 109 -6.04 -19.30 -12.82
C GLY A 109 -5.96 -18.13 -11.84
N ILE A 110 -5.84 -18.43 -10.54
CA ILE A 110 -5.62 -17.42 -9.48
C ILE A 110 -4.34 -16.65 -9.74
N GLY A 111 -3.23 -17.34 -10.08
CA GLY A 111 -1.96 -16.71 -10.39
C GLY A 111 -2.04 -15.79 -11.61
N PHE A 112 -2.73 -16.21 -12.67
CA PHE A 112 -2.93 -15.40 -13.87
C PHE A 112 -3.76 -14.13 -13.58
N ALA A 113 -4.86 -14.27 -12.83
CA ALA A 113 -5.64 -13.13 -12.38
C ALA A 113 -4.80 -12.18 -11.51
N GLY A 114 -4.03 -12.71 -10.56
CA GLY A 114 -3.18 -11.91 -9.67
C GLY A 114 -2.06 -11.18 -10.40
N ILE A 115 -1.35 -11.82 -11.34
CA ILE A 115 -0.34 -11.15 -12.17
C ILE A 115 -0.99 -10.04 -13.00
N THR A 116 -2.16 -10.28 -13.60
CA THR A 116 -2.89 -9.27 -14.37
C THR A 116 -3.27 -8.08 -13.49
N MET A 117 -3.69 -8.31 -12.24
CA MET A 117 -3.95 -7.25 -11.27
C MET A 117 -2.67 -6.51 -10.88
N GLY A 118 -1.57 -7.22 -10.67
CA GLY A 118 -0.26 -6.64 -10.41
C GLY A 118 0.22 -5.75 -11.57
N MET A 119 0.00 -6.18 -12.81
CA MET A 119 0.27 -5.35 -13.99
C MET A 119 -0.60 -4.09 -14.02
N SER A 120 -1.88 -4.22 -13.64
CA SER A 120 -2.77 -3.08 -13.49
C SER A 120 -2.20 -2.04 -12.53
N PHE A 121 -1.86 -2.46 -11.31
CA PHE A 121 -1.29 -1.57 -10.29
C PHE A 121 0.06 -0.97 -10.71
N GLY A 122 0.91 -1.76 -11.37
CA GLY A 122 2.18 -1.27 -11.89
C GLY A 122 2.00 -0.15 -12.90
N PHE A 123 1.13 -0.30 -13.90
CA PHE A 123 0.83 0.77 -14.86
C PHE A 123 0.09 1.94 -14.23
N TYR A 124 -0.85 1.69 -13.34
CA TYR A 124 -1.62 2.76 -12.70
C TYR A 124 -0.72 3.65 -11.84
N TRP A 125 -0.06 3.10 -10.82
CA TRP A 125 0.70 3.90 -9.86
C TRP A 125 1.93 4.58 -10.48
N ALA A 126 2.68 3.89 -11.36
CA ALA A 126 3.84 4.49 -12.02
C ALA A 126 3.46 5.73 -12.83
N ASN A 127 2.36 5.66 -13.59
CA ASN A 127 1.94 6.76 -14.44
C ASN A 127 1.18 7.84 -13.68
N ARG A 128 0.34 7.47 -12.69
CA ARG A 128 -0.43 8.40 -11.87
C ARG A 128 0.49 9.38 -11.12
N ASP A 129 1.53 8.88 -10.47
CA ASP A 129 2.43 9.71 -9.69
C ASP A 129 3.23 10.68 -10.58
N TYR A 130 3.69 10.20 -11.73
CA TYR A 130 4.34 11.08 -12.71
C TYR A 130 3.37 12.14 -13.25
N LEU A 131 2.14 11.77 -13.62
CA LEU A 131 1.14 12.71 -14.13
C LEU A 131 0.82 13.76 -13.08
N ALA A 132 0.59 13.38 -11.81
CA ALA A 132 0.33 14.30 -10.72
C ALA A 132 1.46 15.34 -10.57
N LEU A 133 2.72 14.89 -10.62
CA LEU A 133 3.88 15.76 -10.53
C LEU A 133 3.99 16.71 -11.75
N SER A 134 3.74 16.20 -12.96
CA SER A 134 3.95 16.94 -14.21
C SER A 134 2.88 18.01 -14.49
N ILE A 135 1.66 17.85 -13.96
CA ILE A 135 0.55 18.78 -14.18
C ILE A 135 0.33 19.75 -13.02
N THR A 136 1.03 19.55 -11.89
CA THR A 136 0.96 20.43 -10.73
C THR A 136 2.21 21.28 -10.60
N ASN A 137 2.06 22.48 -10.08
CA ASN A 137 3.12 23.39 -9.65
C ASN A 137 2.99 23.67 -8.14
N ASP A 138 3.90 24.44 -7.56
CA ASP A 138 3.89 24.73 -6.13
C ASP A 138 2.61 25.43 -5.65
N GLU A 139 1.94 26.19 -6.52
CA GLU A 139 0.73 26.93 -6.18
C GLU A 139 -0.52 26.03 -6.07
N ASN A 140 -0.64 25.01 -6.93
CA ASN A 140 -1.84 24.18 -7.01
C ASN A 140 -1.63 22.71 -6.54
N ARG A 141 -0.39 22.32 -6.22
CA ARG A 141 -0.07 20.95 -5.78
C ARG A 141 -0.79 20.58 -4.49
N ASN A 142 -0.81 21.49 -3.50
CA ASN A 142 -1.52 21.26 -2.25
C ASN A 142 -3.03 21.08 -2.47
N TYR A 143 -3.60 21.84 -3.39
CA TYR A 143 -5.01 21.72 -3.76
C TYR A 143 -5.30 20.37 -4.44
N TYR A 144 -4.43 19.94 -5.37
CA TYR A 144 -4.54 18.64 -6.02
C TYR A 144 -4.57 17.49 -5.01
N TYR A 145 -3.56 17.40 -4.16
CA TYR A 145 -3.47 16.31 -3.16
C TYR A 145 -4.54 16.43 -2.08
N GLY A 146 -4.97 17.64 -1.75
CA GLY A 146 -6.09 17.87 -0.83
C GLY A 146 -7.40 17.29 -1.35
N LEU A 147 -7.74 17.59 -2.62
CA LEU A 147 -8.91 17.02 -3.29
C LEU A 147 -8.83 15.50 -3.38
N GLU A 148 -7.70 14.99 -3.86
CA GLU A 148 -7.49 13.55 -4.02
C GLU A 148 -7.64 12.81 -2.68
N THR A 149 -6.96 13.26 -1.64
CA THR A 149 -7.05 12.67 -0.30
C THR A 149 -8.47 12.71 0.26
N PHE A 150 -9.16 13.83 0.07
CA PHE A 150 -10.55 14.00 0.51
C PHE A 150 -11.47 12.96 -0.14
N PHE A 151 -11.38 12.79 -1.47
CA PHE A 151 -12.21 11.83 -2.18
C PHE A 151 -11.82 10.38 -1.87
N TYR A 152 -10.52 10.05 -1.81
CA TYR A 152 -10.08 8.72 -1.40
C TYR A 152 -10.59 8.36 0.00
N THR A 153 -10.59 9.32 0.95
CA THR A 153 -11.09 9.08 2.30
C THR A 153 -12.60 8.80 2.29
N ILE A 154 -13.38 9.62 1.58
CA ILE A 154 -14.84 9.37 1.45
C ILE A 154 -15.11 8.00 0.85
N ILE A 155 -14.42 7.65 -0.22
CA ILE A 155 -14.57 6.38 -0.92
C ILE A 155 -14.17 5.21 -0.02
N ALA A 156 -13.04 5.33 0.71
CA ALA A 156 -12.60 4.30 1.66
C ALA A 156 -13.57 4.09 2.82
N VAL A 157 -14.39 5.09 3.16
CA VAL A 157 -15.44 4.97 4.17
C VAL A 157 -16.73 4.40 3.57
N VAL A 158 -17.17 4.89 2.42
CA VAL A 158 -18.51 4.58 1.89
C VAL A 158 -18.52 3.25 1.13
N VAL A 159 -17.53 3.01 0.26
CA VAL A 159 -17.56 1.87 -0.66
C VAL A 159 -17.47 0.52 0.05
N PRO A 160 -16.58 0.28 1.03
CA PRO A 160 -16.50 -1.01 1.69
C PRO A 160 -17.79 -1.40 2.43
N VAL A 161 -18.40 -0.46 3.18
CA VAL A 161 -19.65 -0.76 3.89
C VAL A 161 -20.79 -1.01 2.92
N ALA A 162 -20.93 -0.19 1.87
CA ALA A 162 -21.99 -0.35 0.87
C ALA A 162 -21.91 -1.71 0.15
N ILE A 163 -20.69 -2.09 -0.29
CA ILE A 163 -20.48 -3.36 -0.99
C ILE A 163 -20.61 -4.55 -0.04
N GLY A 164 -20.01 -4.46 1.17
CA GLY A 164 -20.11 -5.54 2.15
C GLY A 164 -21.55 -5.88 2.49
N TRP A 165 -22.37 -4.88 2.77
CA TRP A 165 -23.80 -5.11 3.03
C TRP A 165 -24.60 -5.53 1.80
N PHE A 166 -24.25 -5.03 0.62
CA PHE A 166 -24.86 -5.52 -0.62
C PHE A 166 -24.58 -7.00 -0.84
N LEU A 167 -23.35 -7.47 -0.59
CA LEU A 167 -22.99 -8.88 -0.70
C LEU A 167 -23.74 -9.75 0.33
N GLU A 168 -23.92 -9.26 1.55
CA GLU A 168 -24.62 -10.00 2.62
C GLU A 168 -26.15 -9.98 2.49
N SER A 169 -26.74 -9.02 1.78
CA SER A 169 -28.19 -8.72 1.79
C SER A 169 -29.11 -9.86 1.36
N ASN A 170 -28.63 -10.88 0.67
CA ASN A 170 -29.47 -11.96 0.13
C ASN A 170 -29.28 -13.33 0.81
N GLY A 171 -28.41 -13.47 1.80
CA GLY A 171 -28.37 -14.59 2.76
C GLY A 171 -28.18 -16.04 2.24
N VAL A 172 -28.26 -16.27 0.92
CA VAL A 172 -28.15 -17.59 0.30
C VAL A 172 -26.88 -17.65 -0.55
N ASP A 173 -26.00 -18.61 -0.31
CA ASP A 173 -24.70 -18.74 -0.96
C ASP A 173 -24.73 -18.68 -2.50
N SER A 174 -25.76 -19.27 -3.13
CA SER A 174 -25.90 -19.21 -4.59
C SER A 174 -26.15 -17.80 -5.14
N LYS A 175 -26.76 -16.91 -4.33
CA LYS A 175 -27.04 -15.53 -4.72
C LYS A 175 -25.81 -14.64 -4.50
N VAL A 176 -24.93 -14.94 -3.54
CA VAL A 176 -23.71 -14.17 -3.25
C VAL A 176 -22.77 -14.20 -4.46
N HIS A 177 -22.58 -15.34 -5.11
CA HIS A 177 -21.79 -15.43 -6.35
C HIS A 177 -22.33 -14.53 -7.47
N ARG A 178 -23.65 -14.43 -7.61
CA ARG A 178 -24.27 -13.50 -8.56
C ARG A 178 -23.96 -12.04 -8.21
N GLN A 179 -23.99 -11.68 -6.94
CA GLN A 179 -23.66 -10.32 -6.48
C GLN A 179 -22.21 -9.96 -6.76
N TYR A 180 -21.25 -10.86 -6.52
CA TYR A 180 -19.86 -10.65 -6.91
C TYR A 180 -19.72 -10.42 -8.43
N LYS A 181 -20.43 -11.16 -9.27
CA LYS A 181 -20.45 -10.93 -10.72
C LYS A 181 -21.00 -9.55 -11.10
N ILE A 182 -22.08 -9.10 -10.42
CA ILE A 182 -22.63 -7.75 -10.63
C ILE A 182 -21.61 -6.69 -10.25
N ILE A 183 -20.98 -6.79 -9.08
CA ILE A 183 -19.94 -5.85 -8.65
C ILE A 183 -18.78 -5.83 -9.66
N THR A 184 -18.32 -7.00 -10.12
CA THR A 184 -17.26 -7.10 -11.13
C THR A 184 -17.64 -6.41 -12.43
N GLY A 185 -18.88 -6.57 -12.90
CA GLY A 185 -19.40 -5.85 -14.07
C GLY A 185 -19.41 -4.34 -13.86
N LEU A 186 -19.86 -3.86 -12.69
CA LEU A 186 -19.82 -2.44 -12.33
C LEU A 186 -18.40 -1.89 -12.27
N VAL A 187 -17.47 -2.61 -11.65
CA VAL A 187 -16.06 -2.26 -11.62
C VAL A 187 -15.50 -2.12 -13.03
N PHE A 188 -15.77 -3.08 -13.91
CA PHE A 188 -15.31 -3.03 -15.30
C PHE A 188 -15.86 -1.79 -16.04
N LEU A 189 -17.14 -1.47 -15.87
CA LEU A 189 -17.74 -0.26 -16.45
C LEU A 189 -17.10 1.02 -15.89
N ILE A 190 -16.83 1.08 -14.59
CA ILE A 190 -16.15 2.22 -13.96
C ILE A 190 -14.74 2.37 -14.51
N THR A 191 -13.99 1.28 -14.71
CA THR A 191 -12.62 1.34 -15.26
C THR A 191 -12.63 1.83 -16.72
N ILE A 192 -13.62 1.45 -17.52
CA ILE A 192 -13.83 2.01 -18.86
C ILE A 192 -14.13 3.51 -18.75
N GLY A 193 -15.06 3.91 -17.87
CA GLY A 193 -15.40 5.30 -17.64
C GLY A 193 -14.20 6.16 -17.27
N ALA A 194 -13.39 5.71 -16.30
CA ALA A 194 -12.16 6.37 -15.90
C ALA A 194 -11.16 6.49 -17.08
N SER A 195 -11.01 5.42 -17.88
CA SER A 195 -10.16 5.42 -19.08
C SER A 195 -10.64 6.43 -20.11
N VAL A 196 -11.94 6.49 -20.38
CA VAL A 196 -12.54 7.47 -21.32
C VAL A 196 -12.29 8.91 -20.83
N VAL A 197 -12.44 9.17 -19.53
CA VAL A 197 -12.11 10.50 -18.96
C VAL A 197 -10.64 10.81 -19.17
N CYS A 198 -9.72 9.87 -18.89
CA CYS A 198 -8.28 10.03 -19.06
C CYS A 198 -7.91 10.40 -20.52
N PHE A 199 -8.58 9.80 -21.50
CA PHE A 199 -8.30 10.07 -22.93
C PHE A 199 -8.61 11.51 -23.34
N LYS A 200 -9.43 12.26 -22.61
CA LYS A 200 -9.68 13.69 -22.85
C LYS A 200 -8.48 14.58 -22.47
N GLY A 201 -7.52 14.07 -21.71
CA GLY A 201 -6.31 14.80 -21.34
C GLY A 201 -5.26 14.79 -22.46
N THR A 202 -4.42 15.83 -22.45
CA THR A 202 -3.26 16.00 -23.34
C THR A 202 -1.98 15.91 -22.51
N PHE A 203 -1.60 14.67 -22.14
CA PHE A 203 -0.45 14.41 -21.28
C PHE A 203 0.81 14.14 -22.11
N GLY A 204 1.94 14.77 -21.71
CA GLY A 204 3.26 14.52 -22.28
C GLY A 204 3.96 13.34 -21.59
N ASN A 205 4.75 12.58 -22.35
CA ASN A 205 5.61 11.54 -21.81
C ASN A 205 6.77 12.15 -21.00
N PRO A 206 7.29 11.46 -19.97
CA PRO A 206 8.46 11.91 -19.24
C PRO A 206 9.68 11.99 -20.18
N ALA A 207 10.45 13.08 -20.03
CA ALA A 207 11.78 13.15 -20.63
C ALA A 207 12.66 12.07 -19.98
N GLN A 208 13.00 11.03 -20.76
CA GLN A 208 13.67 9.85 -20.22
C GLN A 208 15.07 10.17 -19.75
N LYS A 209 15.28 10.05 -18.42
CA LYS A 209 16.59 9.96 -17.79
C LYS A 209 16.81 8.52 -17.31
N LYS A 210 18.07 8.17 -17.07
CA LYS A 210 18.44 6.86 -16.53
C LYS A 210 17.89 6.72 -15.10
N TYR A 211 17.04 5.72 -14.84
CA TYR A 211 16.40 5.51 -13.53
C TYR A 211 16.96 4.31 -12.76
N ILE A 212 17.68 3.41 -13.40
CA ILE A 212 18.18 2.19 -12.80
C ILE A 212 19.63 2.39 -12.38
N PHE A 213 19.88 2.29 -11.08
CA PHE A 213 21.19 2.35 -10.46
C PHE A 213 21.35 1.14 -9.53
N PHE A 214 22.59 0.65 -9.41
CA PHE A 214 22.92 -0.52 -8.58
C PHE A 214 23.79 -0.16 -7.38
N LYS A 215 24.40 1.02 -7.37
CA LYS A 215 25.26 1.50 -6.26
C LYS A 215 24.62 2.73 -5.64
N PHE A 216 24.43 2.68 -4.33
CA PHE A 216 23.83 3.74 -3.54
C PHE A 216 24.65 4.03 -2.29
N HIS A 217 24.43 5.19 -1.69
CA HIS A 217 25.01 5.59 -0.42
C HIS A 217 24.60 4.62 0.72
N PRO A 218 25.46 4.33 1.72
CA PRO A 218 25.17 3.41 2.83
C PRO A 218 23.87 3.72 3.59
N LEU A 219 23.50 4.99 3.74
CA LEU A 219 22.24 5.39 4.36
C LEU A 219 21.03 4.87 3.58
N TRP A 220 21.12 4.79 2.24
CA TRP A 220 20.08 4.25 1.40
C TRP A 220 19.85 2.75 1.64
N TYR A 221 20.92 1.97 1.75
CA TYR A 221 20.79 0.54 2.05
C TYR A 221 20.14 0.28 3.40
N ARG A 222 20.38 1.14 4.41
CA ARG A 222 19.66 1.04 5.69
C ARG A 222 18.17 1.33 5.52
N LEU A 223 17.80 2.29 4.68
CA LEU A 223 16.40 2.56 4.36
C LEU A 223 15.77 1.40 3.58
N LEU A 224 16.49 0.80 2.62
CA LEU A 224 16.01 -0.40 1.91
C LEU A 224 15.74 -1.56 2.88
N PHE A 225 16.59 -1.73 3.88
CA PHE A 225 16.36 -2.73 4.92
C PHE A 225 15.13 -2.40 5.78
N LEU A 226 14.90 -1.13 6.11
CA LEU A 226 13.66 -0.70 6.78
C LEU A 226 12.43 -0.92 5.87
N ALA A 227 12.57 -0.68 4.56
CA ALA A 227 11.53 -0.97 3.57
C ALA A 227 11.24 -2.48 3.47
N LEU A 228 12.27 -3.33 3.49
CA LEU A 228 12.11 -4.78 3.55
C LEU A 228 11.30 -5.20 4.79
N LEU A 229 11.63 -4.68 5.97
CA LEU A 229 10.87 -4.95 7.19
C LEU A 229 9.40 -4.46 7.04
N LYS A 230 9.14 -3.26 6.52
CA LYS A 230 7.78 -2.80 6.24
C LYS A 230 7.06 -3.73 5.26
N GLY A 231 7.74 -4.13 4.20
CA GLY A 231 7.23 -5.09 3.21
C GLY A 231 6.87 -6.42 3.85
N LEU A 232 7.67 -6.93 4.79
CA LEU A 232 7.42 -8.18 5.51
C LEU A 232 6.03 -8.15 6.19
N ALA A 233 5.66 -7.06 6.85
CA ALA A 233 4.32 -6.91 7.40
C ALA A 233 3.26 -6.81 6.31
N GLN A 234 3.48 -5.99 5.28
CA GLN A 234 2.52 -5.80 4.19
C GLN A 234 2.23 -7.10 3.44
N GLY A 235 3.23 -7.98 3.29
CA GLY A 235 3.12 -9.23 2.54
C GLY A 235 1.98 -10.13 3.01
N PHE A 236 1.64 -10.09 4.29
CA PHE A 236 0.55 -10.86 4.85
C PHE A 236 -0.61 -10.00 5.39
N LEU A 237 -0.33 -8.85 6.00
CA LEU A 237 -1.36 -8.01 6.65
C LEU A 237 -2.39 -7.41 5.70
N VAL A 238 -2.10 -7.30 4.40
CA VAL A 238 -3.09 -6.80 3.44
C VAL A 238 -4.26 -7.77 3.29
N THR A 239 -4.00 -9.07 3.36
CA THR A 239 -5.01 -10.12 3.18
C THR A 239 -5.50 -10.72 4.50
N ALA A 240 -4.71 -10.69 5.55
CA ALA A 240 -5.03 -11.30 6.84
C ALA A 240 -6.40 -10.84 7.42
N PRO A 241 -6.76 -9.55 7.43
CA PRO A 241 -8.07 -9.10 7.90
C PRO A 241 -9.23 -9.75 7.15
N ALA A 242 -9.16 -9.78 5.82
CA ALA A 242 -10.22 -10.38 5.00
C ALA A 242 -10.33 -11.89 5.26
N MET A 243 -9.19 -12.60 5.32
CA MET A 243 -9.16 -14.03 5.61
C MET A 243 -9.72 -14.36 7.00
N LEU A 244 -9.28 -13.65 8.04
CA LEU A 244 -9.70 -13.89 9.42
C LEU A 244 -11.18 -13.56 9.61
N ILE A 245 -11.68 -12.45 9.07
CA ILE A 245 -13.09 -12.07 9.17
C ILE A 245 -13.95 -13.09 8.42
N MET A 246 -13.57 -13.47 7.20
CA MET A 246 -14.34 -14.45 6.41
C MET A 246 -14.33 -15.84 7.04
N LEU A 247 -13.20 -16.26 7.63
CA LEU A 247 -13.08 -17.56 8.28
C LEU A 247 -13.85 -17.64 9.60
N LEU A 248 -13.74 -16.61 10.46
CA LEU A 248 -14.22 -16.67 11.85
C LEU A 248 -15.56 -15.95 12.08
N LEU A 249 -15.95 -15.03 11.19
CA LEU A 249 -17.25 -14.34 11.24
C LEU A 249 -18.15 -14.70 10.03
N GLY A 250 -17.57 -15.08 8.90
CA GLY A 250 -18.30 -15.55 7.70
C GLY A 250 -19.13 -14.49 6.99
N LYS A 251 -18.84 -13.18 7.20
CA LYS A 251 -19.72 -12.09 6.78
C LYS A 251 -18.97 -10.98 6.05
N GLU A 252 -19.33 -10.73 4.79
CA GLU A 252 -18.80 -9.62 4.00
C GLU A 252 -19.22 -8.25 4.55
N GLY A 253 -20.41 -8.13 5.11
CA GLY A 253 -20.88 -6.91 5.78
C GLY A 253 -20.02 -6.54 6.98
N ALA A 254 -19.58 -7.52 7.78
CA ALA A 254 -18.64 -7.30 8.88
C ALA A 254 -17.29 -6.81 8.37
N LEU A 255 -16.78 -7.40 7.27
CA LEU A 255 -15.53 -6.98 6.63
C LEU A 255 -15.62 -5.54 6.12
N GLY A 256 -16.68 -5.21 5.36
CA GLY A 256 -16.90 -3.86 4.84
C GLY A 256 -17.05 -2.83 5.96
N THR A 257 -17.80 -3.14 7.01
CA THR A 257 -17.99 -2.26 8.18
C THR A 257 -16.67 -2.02 8.91
N ALA A 258 -15.88 -3.07 9.17
CA ALA A 258 -14.58 -2.95 9.82
C ALA A 258 -13.62 -2.06 9.02
N GLN A 259 -13.55 -2.22 7.70
CA GLN A 259 -12.72 -1.39 6.84
C GLN A 259 -13.17 0.07 6.82
N SER A 260 -14.48 0.33 6.77
CA SER A 260 -15.03 1.70 6.78
C SER A 260 -14.78 2.42 8.12
N ILE A 261 -14.99 1.74 9.25
CA ILE A 261 -14.64 2.27 10.57
C ILE A 261 -13.14 2.55 10.64
N GLY A 262 -12.31 1.64 10.09
CA GLY A 262 -10.88 1.81 10.01
C GLY A 262 -10.45 3.06 9.24
N ALA A 263 -11.08 3.33 8.11
CA ALA A 263 -10.81 4.52 7.32
C ALA A 263 -11.13 5.81 8.10
N ILE A 264 -12.22 5.83 8.88
CA ILE A 264 -12.57 6.96 9.75
C ILE A 264 -11.52 7.16 10.85
N ILE A 265 -11.19 6.07 11.57
CA ILE A 265 -10.18 6.12 12.64
C ILE A 265 -8.83 6.57 12.06
N ALA A 266 -8.41 6.03 10.93
CA ALA A 266 -7.17 6.43 10.27
C ALA A 266 -7.16 7.92 9.91
N ALA A 267 -8.24 8.44 9.33
CA ALA A 267 -8.35 9.86 8.97
C ALA A 267 -8.25 10.77 10.21
N VAL A 268 -8.95 10.43 11.29
CA VAL A 268 -8.93 11.19 12.55
C VAL A 268 -7.54 11.14 13.19
N LEU A 269 -6.94 9.95 13.29
CA LEU A 269 -5.60 9.80 13.87
C LEU A 269 -4.53 10.52 13.06
N MET A 270 -4.56 10.39 11.71
CA MET A 270 -3.62 11.09 10.85
C MET A 270 -3.71 12.61 11.01
N TYR A 271 -4.92 13.15 11.15
CA TYR A 271 -5.12 14.58 11.40
C TYR A 271 -4.63 14.99 12.79
N LEU A 272 -5.08 14.32 13.87
CA LEU A 272 -4.76 14.68 15.23
C LEU A 272 -3.27 14.50 15.55
N VAL A 273 -2.74 13.30 15.30
CA VAL A 273 -1.34 12.99 15.59
C VAL A 273 -0.41 13.76 14.65
N GLY A 274 -0.76 13.87 13.36
CA GLY A 274 0.03 14.66 12.39
C GLY A 274 0.15 16.13 12.76
N ARG A 275 -0.90 16.71 13.39
CA ARG A 275 -0.89 18.12 13.84
C ARG A 275 0.00 18.35 15.06
N ILE A 276 0.03 17.41 16.01
CA ILE A 276 0.74 17.58 17.30
C ILE A 276 2.15 16.96 17.29
N SER A 277 2.42 16.00 16.40
CA SER A 277 3.69 15.27 16.34
C SER A 277 4.82 16.15 15.80
N LYS A 278 5.94 16.16 16.51
CA LYS A 278 7.18 16.83 16.11
C LYS A 278 8.13 15.84 15.45
N PRO A 279 9.15 16.31 14.71
CA PRO A 279 10.19 15.44 14.15
C PRO A 279 10.90 14.56 15.20
N SER A 280 11.05 15.05 16.45
CA SER A 280 11.61 14.33 17.59
C SER A 280 10.74 13.14 18.06
N ASP A 281 9.44 13.17 17.75
CA ASP A 281 8.49 12.16 18.24
C ASP A 281 8.34 10.98 17.28
N ARG A 282 8.95 11.05 16.07
CA ARG A 282 8.81 10.02 15.02
C ARG A 282 9.12 8.61 15.52
N ILE A 283 10.21 8.43 16.28
CA ILE A 283 10.59 7.11 16.82
C ILE A 283 9.58 6.64 17.87
N LYS A 284 9.08 7.53 18.73
CA LYS A 284 8.07 7.18 19.74
C LYS A 284 6.76 6.75 19.08
N THR A 285 6.30 7.52 18.08
CA THR A 285 5.10 7.23 17.29
C THR A 285 5.26 5.89 16.54
N PHE A 286 6.44 5.66 15.94
CA PHE A 286 6.74 4.41 15.25
C PHE A 286 6.75 3.20 16.20
N ALA A 287 7.40 3.34 17.35
CA ALA A 287 7.43 2.31 18.39
C ALA A 287 6.03 2.00 18.93
N ALA A 288 5.22 3.03 19.22
CA ALA A 288 3.83 2.84 19.66
C ALA A 288 3.02 2.04 18.61
N GLY A 289 3.12 2.37 17.33
CA GLY A 289 2.46 1.62 16.26
C GLY A 289 2.92 0.16 16.20
N LEU A 290 4.23 -0.12 16.30
CA LEU A 290 4.77 -1.48 16.28
C LEU A 290 4.36 -2.30 17.53
N ILE A 291 4.34 -1.69 18.70
CA ILE A 291 3.89 -2.35 19.95
C ILE A 291 2.40 -2.69 19.84
N LEU A 292 1.56 -1.76 19.38
CA LEU A 292 0.13 -2.02 19.18
C LEU A 292 -0.09 -3.14 18.15
N PHE A 293 0.70 -3.18 17.09
CA PHE A 293 0.65 -4.28 16.12
C PHE A 293 1.06 -5.62 16.75
N ALA A 294 2.10 -5.63 17.59
CA ALA A 294 2.53 -6.85 18.29
C ALA A 294 1.44 -7.35 19.26
N ILE A 295 0.82 -6.43 20.00
CA ILE A 295 -0.33 -6.77 20.91
C ILE A 295 -1.48 -7.35 20.08
N ALA A 296 -1.84 -6.71 18.96
CA ALA A 296 -2.89 -7.20 18.06
C ALA A 296 -2.61 -8.64 17.59
N ALA A 297 -1.36 -8.89 17.13
CA ALA A 297 -0.93 -10.20 16.67
C ALA A 297 -1.03 -11.28 17.76
N ILE A 298 -0.58 -10.98 18.98
CA ILE A 298 -0.64 -11.89 20.12
C ILE A 298 -2.09 -12.19 20.49
N LEU A 299 -2.96 -11.18 20.57
CA LEU A 299 -4.38 -11.37 20.89
C LEU A 299 -5.07 -12.27 19.85
N ASN A 300 -4.82 -12.06 18.55
CA ASN A 300 -5.33 -12.93 17.50
C ASN A 300 -4.85 -14.38 17.66
N GLY A 301 -3.54 -14.56 17.91
CA GLY A 301 -2.95 -15.90 18.02
C GLY A 301 -3.44 -16.69 19.24
N ILE A 302 -3.65 -16.03 20.39
CA ILE A 302 -4.14 -16.66 21.62
C ILE A 302 -5.62 -17.00 21.51
N LEU A 303 -6.46 -16.03 21.18
CA LEU A 303 -7.90 -16.18 21.21
C LEU A 303 -8.43 -16.96 20.00
N PHE A 304 -7.93 -16.67 18.82
CA PHE A 304 -8.31 -17.25 17.51
C PHE A 304 -9.79 -17.57 17.36
N ASN A 305 -10.64 -16.60 17.65
CA ASN A 305 -12.09 -16.64 17.55
C ASN A 305 -12.62 -15.26 17.12
N ALA A 306 -13.93 -15.08 17.03
CA ALA A 306 -14.55 -13.82 16.62
C ALA A 306 -14.07 -12.62 17.47
N LEU A 307 -13.92 -12.78 18.80
CA LEU A 307 -13.42 -11.71 19.68
C LEU A 307 -11.96 -11.39 19.38
N GLY A 308 -11.10 -12.40 19.17
CA GLY A 308 -9.70 -12.24 18.83
C GLY A 308 -9.52 -11.44 17.53
N VAL A 309 -10.31 -11.74 16.50
CA VAL A 309 -10.29 -11.00 15.23
C VAL A 309 -10.75 -9.55 15.42
N ILE A 310 -11.82 -9.31 16.17
CA ILE A 310 -12.30 -7.95 16.44
C ILE A 310 -11.22 -7.13 17.16
N LEU A 311 -10.60 -7.68 18.19
CA LEU A 311 -9.51 -7.02 18.90
C LEU A 311 -8.30 -6.79 17.99
N PHE A 312 -7.90 -7.79 17.20
CA PHE A 312 -6.83 -7.64 16.21
C PHE A 312 -7.10 -6.47 15.28
N MET A 313 -8.31 -6.39 14.71
CA MET A 313 -8.71 -5.30 13.83
C MET A 313 -8.65 -3.94 14.55
N LEU A 314 -9.22 -3.82 15.74
CA LEU A 314 -9.22 -2.56 16.49
C LEU A 314 -7.81 -2.03 16.74
N PHE A 315 -6.89 -2.87 17.19
CA PHE A 315 -5.50 -2.47 17.40
C PHE A 315 -4.78 -2.15 16.08
N LEU A 316 -5.00 -2.95 15.03
CA LEU A 316 -4.39 -2.73 13.72
C LEU A 316 -4.85 -1.42 13.08
N LEU A 317 -6.14 -1.04 13.25
CA LEU A 317 -6.71 0.21 12.75
C LEU A 317 -6.05 1.44 13.37
N VAL A 318 -5.54 1.33 14.60
CA VAL A 318 -4.76 2.40 15.25
C VAL A 318 -3.28 2.30 14.90
N ALA A 319 -2.74 1.09 14.88
CA ALA A 319 -1.31 0.86 14.63
C ALA A 319 -0.87 1.34 13.23
N LYS A 320 -1.63 0.99 12.19
CA LYS A 320 -1.28 1.30 10.79
C LYS A 320 -1.08 2.80 10.52
N PRO A 321 -2.00 3.72 10.88
CA PRO A 321 -1.78 5.15 10.72
C PRO A 321 -0.54 5.68 11.48
N LEU A 322 -0.28 5.20 12.70
CA LEU A 322 0.90 5.60 13.47
C LEU A 322 2.20 5.18 12.78
N LEU A 323 2.21 3.97 12.21
CA LEU A 323 3.35 3.47 11.44
C LEU A 323 3.61 4.32 10.20
N ASP A 324 2.57 4.66 9.45
CA ASP A 324 2.70 5.43 8.21
C ASP A 324 3.09 6.90 8.51
N LEU A 325 2.53 7.53 9.56
CA LEU A 325 2.90 8.87 10.01
C LEU A 325 4.39 9.01 10.38
N ALA A 326 4.99 7.93 10.88
CA ALA A 326 6.42 7.94 11.21
C ALA A 326 7.30 7.52 10.03
N TYR A 327 6.90 6.49 9.29
CA TYR A 327 7.70 5.89 8.23
C TYR A 327 7.93 6.83 7.04
N PHE A 328 6.88 7.43 6.50
CA PHE A 328 6.99 8.26 5.30
C PHE A 328 7.90 9.49 5.47
N PRO A 329 7.84 10.26 6.59
CA PRO A 329 8.80 11.34 6.80
C PRO A 329 10.25 10.88 6.94
N ILE A 330 10.49 9.67 7.48
CA ILE A 330 11.84 9.08 7.52
C ILE A 330 12.32 8.77 6.11
N GLN A 331 11.49 8.11 5.31
CA GLN A 331 11.79 7.76 3.92
C GLN A 331 12.11 9.00 3.08
N PHE A 332 11.25 10.00 3.08
CA PHE A 332 11.44 11.21 2.27
C PHE A 332 12.68 11.97 2.69
N ARG A 333 12.94 12.10 3.99
CA ARG A 333 14.17 12.75 4.47
C ARG A 333 15.44 12.04 3.97
N VAL A 334 15.47 10.72 3.96
CA VAL A 334 16.59 9.96 3.42
C VAL A 334 16.75 10.19 1.93
N ILE A 335 15.63 10.21 1.17
CA ILE A 335 15.65 10.52 -0.27
C ILE A 335 16.25 11.90 -0.50
N ASP A 336 15.80 12.92 0.23
CA ASP A 336 16.30 14.30 0.11
C ASP A 336 17.81 14.40 0.38
N ILE A 337 18.33 13.68 1.38
CA ILE A 337 19.75 13.69 1.72
C ILE A 337 20.57 12.96 0.65
N VAL A 338 20.17 11.74 0.30
CA VAL A 338 21.00 10.89 -0.56
C VAL A 338 20.92 11.33 -2.03
N SER A 339 19.79 11.83 -2.51
CA SER A 339 19.65 12.39 -3.86
C SER A 339 20.60 13.58 -4.08
N LYS A 340 20.76 14.44 -3.07
CA LYS A 340 21.71 15.58 -3.11
C LYS A 340 23.15 15.11 -3.08
N ILE A 341 23.51 14.15 -2.21
CA ILE A 341 24.87 13.62 -2.10
C ILE A 341 25.32 12.95 -3.42
N GLU A 342 24.42 12.16 -4.03
CA GLU A 342 24.72 11.40 -5.25
C GLU A 342 24.43 12.18 -6.53
N ASN A 343 23.87 13.39 -6.43
CA ASN A 343 23.40 14.21 -7.55
C ASN A 343 22.52 13.43 -8.53
N ARG A 344 21.51 12.74 -7.99
CA ARG A 344 20.56 11.90 -8.75
C ARG A 344 19.12 12.35 -8.51
N GLY A 345 18.27 12.13 -9.51
CA GLY A 345 16.84 12.42 -9.37
C GLY A 345 16.16 11.52 -8.32
N GLU A 346 15.28 12.09 -7.51
CA GLU A 346 14.54 11.41 -6.44
C GLU A 346 13.73 10.20 -6.91
N PHE A 347 13.26 10.22 -8.15
CA PHE A 347 12.47 9.13 -8.74
C PHE A 347 13.22 7.79 -8.77
N ALA A 348 14.55 7.80 -8.96
CA ALA A 348 15.36 6.59 -8.95
C ALA A 348 15.33 5.88 -7.58
N TYR A 349 15.25 6.67 -6.50
CA TYR A 349 15.16 6.15 -5.14
C TYR A 349 13.75 5.62 -4.84
N ILE A 350 12.70 6.29 -5.31
CA ILE A 350 11.31 5.82 -5.17
C ILE A 350 11.16 4.46 -5.85
N LEU A 351 11.66 4.32 -7.09
CA LEU A 351 11.63 3.05 -7.82
C LEU A 351 12.41 1.94 -7.09
N ASN A 352 13.61 2.26 -6.60
CA ASN A 352 14.46 1.29 -5.89
C ASN A 352 13.86 0.91 -4.53
N HIS A 353 13.15 1.82 -3.85
CA HIS A 353 12.45 1.55 -2.60
C HIS A 353 11.39 0.46 -2.77
N GLU A 354 10.63 0.46 -3.87
CA GLU A 354 9.66 -0.58 -4.18
C GLU A 354 10.30 -1.97 -4.29
N ALA A 355 11.54 -2.08 -4.74
CA ALA A 355 12.26 -3.35 -4.75
C ALA A 355 12.50 -3.88 -3.31
N GLY A 356 12.84 -3.00 -2.37
CA GLY A 356 12.97 -3.37 -0.95
C GLY A 356 11.65 -3.83 -0.36
N LEU A 357 10.56 -3.11 -0.63
CA LEU A 357 9.21 -3.51 -0.21
C LEU A 357 8.80 -4.85 -0.82
N TYR A 358 9.10 -5.09 -2.10
CA TYR A 358 8.76 -6.33 -2.79
C TYR A 358 9.42 -7.55 -2.13
N VAL A 359 10.72 -7.48 -1.87
CA VAL A 359 11.43 -8.58 -1.19
C VAL A 359 10.80 -8.85 0.18
N GLY A 360 10.49 -7.81 0.93
CA GLY A 360 9.80 -7.96 2.22
C GLY A 360 8.42 -8.59 2.08
N ARG A 361 7.60 -8.13 1.14
CA ARG A 361 6.27 -8.68 0.86
C ARG A 361 6.33 -10.16 0.50
N PHE A 362 7.31 -10.54 -0.32
CA PHE A 362 7.54 -11.93 -0.69
C PHE A 362 7.90 -12.80 0.54
N LEU A 363 8.79 -12.31 1.40
CA LEU A 363 9.17 -13.01 2.64
C LEU A 363 7.99 -13.10 3.62
N GLY A 364 7.19 -12.05 3.77
CA GLY A 364 6.01 -12.04 4.65
C GLY A 364 4.92 -13.02 4.22
N ALA A 365 4.56 -13.01 2.94
CA ALA A 365 3.66 -14.00 2.36
C ALA A 365 4.25 -15.41 2.43
N GLY A 366 5.56 -15.54 2.16
CA GLY A 366 6.31 -16.80 2.26
C GLY A 366 6.29 -17.39 3.67
N THR A 367 6.40 -16.56 4.72
CA THR A 367 6.30 -17.01 6.11
C THR A 367 4.97 -17.71 6.37
N PHE A 368 3.86 -17.11 5.91
CA PHE A 368 2.55 -17.75 6.01
C PHE A 368 2.50 -19.08 5.23
N LEU A 369 2.95 -19.08 3.96
CA LEU A 369 2.89 -20.28 3.11
C LEU A 369 3.73 -21.42 3.67
N VAL A 370 4.93 -21.13 4.19
CA VAL A 370 5.80 -22.15 4.81
C VAL A 370 5.10 -22.79 6.00
N LEU A 371 4.50 -21.99 6.90
CA LEU A 371 3.76 -22.53 8.04
C LEU A 371 2.51 -23.30 7.61
N ALA A 372 1.78 -22.82 6.58
CA ALA A 372 0.58 -23.47 6.09
C ALA A 372 0.85 -24.86 5.48
N TYR A 373 1.92 -24.97 4.70
CA TYR A 373 2.29 -26.25 4.07
C TYR A 373 3.07 -27.20 4.99
N ALA A 374 3.91 -26.66 5.89
CA ALA A 374 4.72 -27.50 6.78
C ALA A 374 3.93 -28.01 8.00
N ILE A 375 2.91 -27.26 8.46
CA ILE A 375 2.18 -27.60 9.68
C ILE A 375 0.66 -27.60 9.42
N SER A 376 0.03 -26.43 9.34
CA SER A 376 -1.39 -26.28 8.98
C SER A 376 -1.75 -24.82 8.70
N THR A 377 -2.82 -24.61 7.94
CA THR A 377 -3.36 -23.27 7.63
C THR A 377 -3.79 -22.53 8.90
N GLU A 378 -4.38 -23.23 9.88
CA GLU A 378 -4.78 -22.62 11.16
C GLU A 378 -3.56 -22.09 11.92
N ILE A 379 -2.51 -22.88 12.04
CA ILE A 379 -1.25 -22.46 12.69
C ILE A 379 -0.62 -21.30 11.93
N ALA A 380 -0.66 -21.29 10.61
CA ALA A 380 -0.17 -20.20 9.82
C ALA A 380 -0.95 -18.89 10.08
N LEU A 381 -2.29 -18.92 10.15
CA LEU A 381 -3.12 -17.77 10.46
C LEU A 381 -2.91 -17.23 11.88
N ARG A 382 -2.61 -18.11 12.84
CA ARG A 382 -2.33 -17.71 14.22
C ARG A 382 -0.93 -17.10 14.38
N TYR A 383 0.08 -17.76 13.87
CA TYR A 383 1.48 -17.52 14.27
C TYR A 383 2.30 -16.74 13.24
N ALA A 384 1.95 -16.76 11.94
CA ALA A 384 2.67 -15.95 10.96
C ALA A 384 2.63 -14.46 11.30
N ILE A 385 1.46 -13.96 11.75
CA ILE A 385 1.30 -12.57 12.17
C ILE A 385 2.18 -12.25 13.38
N ILE A 386 2.27 -13.16 14.35
CA ILE A 386 3.10 -12.99 15.56
C ILE A 386 4.58 -12.94 15.17
N ILE A 387 5.06 -13.88 14.36
CA ILE A 387 6.46 -13.89 13.89
C ILE A 387 6.79 -12.59 13.18
N ILE A 388 5.93 -12.17 12.25
CA ILE A 388 6.09 -10.92 11.50
C ILE A 388 6.11 -9.71 12.45
N ALA A 389 5.22 -9.67 13.43
CA ALA A 389 5.14 -8.57 14.38
C ALA A 389 6.42 -8.45 15.24
N PHE A 390 6.97 -9.57 15.72
CA PHE A 390 8.23 -9.56 16.45
C PHE A 390 9.41 -9.11 15.59
N LEU A 391 9.51 -9.59 14.35
CA LEU A 391 10.53 -9.14 13.41
C LEU A 391 10.40 -7.63 13.12
N GLN A 392 9.17 -7.12 13.07
CA GLN A 392 8.89 -5.69 12.88
C GLN A 392 9.40 -4.81 14.03
N LEU A 393 9.46 -5.30 15.26
CA LEU A 393 10.00 -4.53 16.40
C LEU A 393 11.45 -4.11 16.15
N TYR A 394 12.22 -4.89 15.39
CA TYR A 394 13.59 -4.52 15.01
C TYR A 394 13.65 -3.26 14.15
N SER A 395 12.56 -2.91 13.46
CA SER A 395 12.44 -1.66 12.69
C SER A 395 12.67 -0.40 13.55
N ILE A 396 12.40 -0.45 14.87
CA ILE A 396 12.65 0.66 15.80
C ILE A 396 14.16 0.99 15.83
N VAL A 397 14.99 -0.05 15.96
CA VAL A 397 16.45 0.10 16.01
C VAL A 397 16.98 0.62 14.68
N VAL A 398 16.50 0.07 13.57
CA VAL A 398 16.90 0.49 12.22
C VAL A 398 16.50 1.94 11.95
N ALA A 399 15.26 2.31 12.26
CA ALA A 399 14.75 3.67 12.06
C ALA A 399 15.53 4.70 12.92
N LYS A 400 15.85 4.37 14.17
CA LYS A 400 16.67 5.22 15.04
C LYS A 400 18.04 5.48 14.42
N LYS A 401 18.75 4.44 13.96
CA LYS A 401 20.07 4.57 13.30
C LYS A 401 19.99 5.39 12.01
N ILE A 402 18.89 5.26 11.23
CA ILE A 402 18.67 6.05 10.01
C ILE A 402 18.56 7.55 10.37
N ILE A 403 17.74 7.89 11.37
CA ILE A 403 17.54 9.28 11.79
C ILE A 403 18.84 9.88 12.32
N GLU A 404 19.55 9.18 13.18
CA GLU A 404 20.84 9.63 13.73
C GLU A 404 21.88 9.89 12.62
N THR A 405 22.04 8.91 11.70
CA THR A 405 22.97 9.06 10.57
C THR A 405 22.55 10.21 9.64
N GLY A 406 21.24 10.33 9.35
CA GLY A 406 20.70 11.40 8.53
C GLY A 406 20.93 12.78 9.13
N SER A 407 20.78 12.93 10.45
CA SER A 407 21.03 14.19 11.16
C SER A 407 22.51 14.62 11.16
N VAL A 408 23.44 13.65 11.20
CA VAL A 408 24.86 13.92 11.03
C VAL A 408 25.17 14.39 9.59
N LEU A 409 24.63 13.71 8.59
CA LEU A 409 24.87 14.04 7.18
C LEU A 409 24.23 15.37 6.75
N SER A 410 23.11 15.76 7.37
CA SER A 410 22.47 17.06 7.13
C SER A 410 23.12 18.23 7.89
N GLY A 411 24.15 17.98 8.73
CA GLY A 411 24.82 18.99 9.53
C GLY A 411 24.04 19.46 10.78
N GLU A 412 22.92 18.82 11.11
CA GLU A 412 22.11 19.17 12.28
C GLU A 412 22.78 18.74 13.61
N ILE A 413 23.58 17.67 13.57
CA ILE A 413 24.34 17.16 14.73
C ILE A 413 25.79 16.96 14.29
N LYS A 414 26.74 17.47 15.07
CA LYS A 414 28.18 17.19 14.84
C LYS A 414 28.43 15.67 15.03
N PRO A 415 29.25 15.05 14.17
CA PRO A 415 29.61 13.65 14.36
C PRO A 415 30.28 13.47 15.74
N VAL A 416 29.82 12.48 16.51
CA VAL A 416 30.51 12.07 17.72
C VAL A 416 31.90 11.58 17.31
N PRO A 417 32.99 12.14 17.81
CA PRO A 417 34.32 11.67 17.46
C PRO A 417 34.41 10.17 17.79
N ALA A 418 34.99 9.40 16.87
CA ALA A 418 35.27 8.00 17.13
C ALA A 418 36.05 7.86 18.45
N PRO A 419 35.75 6.85 19.29
CA PRO A 419 36.55 6.63 20.48
C PRO A 419 38.02 6.51 20.07
N VAL A 420 38.84 7.40 20.57
CA VAL A 420 40.29 7.33 20.38
C VAL A 420 40.75 6.06 21.06
N ILE A 421 40.90 4.99 20.28
CA ILE A 421 41.60 3.81 20.75
C ILE A 421 43.02 4.28 20.97
N SER A 422 43.37 4.52 22.24
CA SER A 422 44.72 4.90 22.61
C SER A 422 45.67 3.78 22.17
N GLU A 423 46.58 4.07 21.27
CA GLU A 423 47.67 3.18 20.80
C GLU A 423 48.59 2.68 21.92
N LYS A 424 48.25 2.86 23.20
CA LYS A 424 49.05 2.47 24.36
C LYS A 424 48.93 0.98 24.75
N ILE A 425 48.25 0.13 23.97
CA ILE A 425 48.16 -1.30 24.29
C ILE A 425 48.98 -2.20 23.32
N ILE A 426 49.77 -1.63 22.40
CA ILE A 426 50.56 -2.43 21.45
C ILE A 426 52.08 -2.40 21.72
N LEU A 427 52.52 -1.74 22.74
CA LEU A 427 53.92 -1.86 23.19
C LEU A 427 53.93 -2.53 24.57
N GLY A 428 53.82 -3.85 24.56
CA GLY A 428 54.25 -4.66 25.68
C GLY A 428 55.75 -4.51 25.87
N GLU A 429 56.12 -3.81 26.91
CA GLU A 429 57.43 -3.97 27.50
C GLU A 429 57.35 -5.04 28.59
N VAL A 430 58.16 -6.04 28.41
CA VAL A 430 58.70 -7.13 29.20
C VAL A 430 58.50 -7.08 30.69
#